data_745cabadf67e10b4cb94946621410cbc
#
_entry.id   745cabadf67e10b4cb94946621410cbc
#
_cell.length_a   1.000
_cell.length_b   1.000
_cell.length_c   1.000
_cell.angle_alpha   90.00
_cell.angle_beta   90.00
_cell.angle_gamma   90.00
#
_symmetry.space_group_name_H-M   'P 1'
#
loop_
_entity.id
_entity.type
_entity.pdbx_description
1 polymer ?
#
loop_
_entity_poly.entity_id
_entity_poly.type
_entity_poly.pdbx_seq_one_letter_code
_entity_poly.pdbx_strand_id
1 'polypeptide(L)'
;MKSTAEEIASLWREQMKRGYLKLAILFVLTKNPSHGYRMVKDIQEFTLGLLTPTVGAVYPALNELEKDKLVKGMWKEKGKKKVKVYEITRKGREVFRKAVEKHLNLVSATQNMILKELETLGIMKQNEPSPRIYMQAVKLLLLNEKAGKDEKIEALKKLKDGCYQLKEALDIMIENIEKRIDDLQSSHKNTDNNAQHVIANCE
;
A
#
# COMPACT_ATOMS: atom_id res chain seq x y z
N MET A 1 -24.82 -24.45 -3.50
CA MET A 1 -24.04 -23.94 -4.67
C MET A 1 -22.62 -23.66 -4.18
N LYS A 2 -21.60 -24.19 -4.83
CA LYS A 2 -20.19 -23.86 -4.52
C LYS A 2 -19.89 -22.49 -5.14
N SER A 3 -19.41 -21.55 -4.32
CA SER A 3 -18.99 -20.23 -4.80
C SER A 3 -17.84 -20.38 -5.80
N THR A 4 -17.88 -19.59 -6.88
CA THR A 4 -16.78 -19.56 -7.86
C THR A 4 -15.54 -18.89 -7.27
N ALA A 5 -14.36 -19.12 -7.84
CA ALA A 5 -13.12 -18.46 -7.42
C ALA A 5 -13.24 -16.92 -7.49
N GLU A 6 -13.93 -16.40 -8.53
CA GLU A 6 -14.19 -14.97 -8.72
C GLU A 6 -15.07 -14.38 -7.60
N GLU A 7 -16.13 -15.10 -7.21
CA GLU A 7 -17.01 -14.67 -6.10
C GLU A 7 -16.24 -14.62 -4.78
N ILE A 8 -15.39 -15.61 -4.50
CA ILE A 8 -14.56 -15.65 -3.29
C ILE A 8 -13.56 -14.49 -3.30
N ALA A 9 -12.84 -14.27 -4.39
CA ALA A 9 -11.89 -13.16 -4.54
C ALA A 9 -12.57 -11.79 -4.39
N SER A 10 -13.79 -11.64 -4.93
CA SER A 10 -14.59 -10.44 -4.79
C SER A 10 -15.02 -10.17 -3.35
N LEU A 11 -15.40 -11.21 -2.61
CA LEU A 11 -15.72 -11.09 -1.17
C LEU A 11 -14.50 -10.64 -0.36
N TRP A 12 -13.33 -11.21 -0.61
CA TRP A 12 -12.09 -10.78 0.07
C TRP A 12 -11.74 -9.33 -0.24
N ARG A 13 -11.87 -8.91 -1.49
CA ARG A 13 -11.67 -7.52 -1.89
C ARG A 13 -12.61 -6.57 -1.14
N GLU A 14 -13.88 -6.91 -1.02
CA GLU A 14 -14.85 -6.07 -0.30
C GLU A 14 -14.56 -6.01 1.21
N GLN A 15 -14.11 -7.10 1.82
CA GLN A 15 -13.68 -7.10 3.22
C GLN A 15 -12.47 -6.18 3.45
N MET A 16 -11.48 -6.26 2.57
CA MET A 16 -10.31 -5.37 2.61
C MET A 16 -10.72 -3.90 2.44
N LYS A 17 -11.56 -3.58 1.46
CA LYS A 17 -12.05 -2.21 1.22
C LYS A 17 -12.73 -1.59 2.45
N ARG A 18 -13.52 -2.37 3.19
CA ARG A 18 -14.18 -1.88 4.42
C ARG A 18 -13.16 -1.48 5.49
N GLY A 19 -12.12 -2.29 5.69
CA GLY A 19 -11.02 -2.00 6.61
C GLY A 19 -10.24 -0.76 6.20
N TYR A 20 -9.87 -0.66 4.93
CA TYR A 20 -9.18 0.50 4.37
C TYR A 20 -10.01 1.77 4.43
N LEU A 21 -11.33 1.71 4.20
CA LEU A 21 -12.19 2.87 4.33
C LEU A 21 -12.19 3.44 5.75
N LYS A 22 -12.31 2.60 6.78
CA LYS A 22 -12.24 3.05 8.18
C LYS A 22 -10.87 3.67 8.50
N LEU A 23 -9.79 3.06 8.01
CA LEU A 23 -8.43 3.58 8.19
C LEU A 23 -8.27 4.95 7.51
N ALA A 24 -8.77 5.12 6.28
CA ALA A 24 -8.74 6.36 5.53
C ALA A 24 -9.57 7.47 6.21
N ILE A 25 -10.76 7.16 6.74
CA ILE A 25 -11.56 8.09 7.52
C ILE A 25 -10.79 8.58 8.75
N LEU A 26 -10.20 7.66 9.52
CA LEU A 26 -9.41 8.04 10.69
C LEU A 26 -8.20 8.88 10.29
N PHE A 27 -7.52 8.56 9.18
CA PHE A 27 -6.41 9.35 8.65
C PHE A 27 -6.82 10.79 8.33
N VAL A 28 -7.91 10.99 7.56
CA VAL A 28 -8.44 12.32 7.25
C VAL A 28 -8.72 13.10 8.53
N LEU A 29 -9.34 12.46 9.51
CA LEU A 29 -9.69 13.08 10.78
C LEU A 29 -8.48 13.33 11.71
N THR A 30 -7.31 12.73 11.47
CA THR A 30 -6.08 13.14 12.16
C THR A 30 -5.64 14.54 11.73
N LYS A 31 -5.96 14.95 10.50
CA LYS A 31 -5.58 16.26 9.96
C LYS A 31 -6.52 17.36 10.42
N ASN A 32 -7.82 17.19 10.16
CA ASN A 32 -8.83 18.18 10.52
C ASN A 32 -10.19 17.52 10.75
N PRO A 33 -11.06 18.10 11.60
CA PRO A 33 -12.46 17.74 11.65
C PRO A 33 -13.12 17.88 10.26
N SER A 34 -13.96 16.91 9.86
CA SER A 34 -14.58 16.91 8.55
C SER A 34 -16.00 16.34 8.59
N HIS A 35 -16.81 16.63 7.56
CA HIS A 35 -18.13 16.05 7.37
C HIS A 35 -18.11 15.03 6.23
N GLY A 36 -19.10 14.10 6.22
CA GLY A 36 -19.09 12.92 5.35
C GLY A 36 -18.85 13.22 3.86
N TYR A 37 -19.49 14.24 3.32
CA TYR A 37 -19.30 14.62 1.91
C TYR A 37 -17.86 15.07 1.60
N ARG A 38 -17.27 15.86 2.48
CA ARG A 38 -15.90 16.31 2.28
C ARG A 38 -14.91 15.16 2.43
N MET A 39 -15.19 14.22 3.36
CA MET A 39 -14.35 13.02 3.53
C MET A 39 -14.22 12.19 2.26
N VAL A 40 -15.29 12.05 1.46
CA VAL A 40 -15.22 11.34 0.17
C VAL A 40 -14.13 11.94 -0.70
N LYS A 41 -14.13 13.27 -0.83
CA LYS A 41 -13.15 14.00 -1.63
C LYS A 41 -11.74 13.92 -1.02
N ASP A 42 -11.63 14.17 0.27
CA ASP A 42 -10.35 14.14 0.99
C ASP A 42 -9.71 12.74 0.89
N ILE A 43 -10.50 11.64 1.00
CA ILE A 43 -10.01 10.27 0.84
C ILE A 43 -9.50 10.03 -0.59
N GLN A 44 -10.24 10.46 -1.61
CA GLN A 44 -9.81 10.36 -3.00
C GLN A 44 -8.48 11.06 -3.25
N GLU A 45 -8.35 12.30 -2.77
CA GLU A 45 -7.13 13.10 -2.90
C GLU A 45 -5.94 12.44 -2.20
N PHE A 46 -6.11 12.02 -0.93
CA PHE A 46 -5.02 11.40 -0.16
C PHE A 46 -4.61 10.02 -0.67
N THR A 47 -5.50 9.30 -1.33
CA THR A 47 -5.21 7.98 -1.89
C THR A 47 -4.87 8.02 -3.38
N LEU A 48 -4.72 9.19 -3.97
CA LEU A 48 -4.45 9.39 -5.40
C LEU A 48 -5.47 8.64 -6.30
N GLY A 49 -6.72 8.57 -5.85
CA GLY A 49 -7.79 7.89 -6.55
C GLY A 49 -7.84 6.36 -6.38
N LEU A 50 -6.90 5.75 -5.66
CA LEU A 50 -6.91 4.30 -5.39
C LEU A 50 -8.09 3.85 -4.53
N LEU A 51 -8.60 4.74 -3.66
CA LEU A 51 -9.80 4.52 -2.88
C LEU A 51 -10.83 5.63 -3.21
N THR A 52 -11.92 5.23 -3.86
CA THR A 52 -13.00 6.14 -4.28
C THR A 52 -14.32 5.75 -3.58
N PRO A 53 -14.46 6.08 -2.27
CA PRO A 53 -15.64 5.69 -1.54
C PRO A 53 -16.87 6.49 -2.00
N THR A 54 -18.04 5.87 -1.95
CA THR A 54 -19.31 6.57 -2.10
C THR A 54 -19.76 7.17 -0.77
N VAL A 55 -20.62 8.18 -0.82
CA VAL A 55 -21.27 8.75 0.36
C VAL A 55 -22.03 7.66 1.14
N GLY A 56 -22.69 6.74 0.42
CA GLY A 56 -23.38 5.58 1.00
C GLY A 56 -22.47 4.61 1.77
N ALA A 57 -21.17 4.53 1.44
CA ALA A 57 -20.21 3.72 2.18
C ALA A 57 -19.61 4.47 3.38
N VAL A 58 -19.41 5.78 3.26
CA VAL A 58 -18.76 6.60 4.30
C VAL A 58 -19.64 6.73 5.55
N TYR A 59 -20.94 6.98 5.41
CA TYR A 59 -21.81 7.18 6.58
C TYR A 59 -21.97 5.93 7.47
N PRO A 60 -22.21 4.72 6.93
CA PRO A 60 -22.17 3.51 7.75
C PRO A 60 -20.85 3.32 8.48
N ALA A 61 -19.71 3.55 7.81
CA ALA A 61 -18.41 3.45 8.44
C ALA A 61 -18.21 4.49 9.57
N LEU A 62 -18.67 5.73 9.39
CA LEU A 62 -18.67 6.76 10.43
C LEU A 62 -19.54 6.37 11.62
N ASN A 63 -20.72 5.80 11.39
CA ASN A 63 -21.61 5.35 12.45
C ASN A 63 -20.98 4.22 13.28
N GLU A 64 -20.31 3.25 12.63
CA GLU A 64 -19.56 2.20 13.32
C GLU A 64 -18.41 2.80 14.15
N LEU A 65 -17.61 3.69 13.56
CA LEU A 65 -16.51 4.36 14.26
C LEU A 65 -16.99 5.21 15.45
N GLU A 66 -18.16 5.84 15.34
CA GLU A 66 -18.79 6.61 16.42
C GLU A 66 -19.32 5.69 17.52
N LYS A 67 -19.95 4.57 17.16
CA LYS A 67 -20.38 3.52 18.10
C LYS A 67 -19.20 2.96 18.91
N ASP A 68 -18.06 2.75 18.25
CA ASP A 68 -16.82 2.28 18.87
C ASP A 68 -16.07 3.38 19.65
N LYS A 69 -16.62 4.61 19.67
CA LYS A 69 -16.04 5.81 20.31
C LYS A 69 -14.67 6.20 19.75
N LEU A 70 -14.41 5.88 18.48
CA LEU A 70 -13.18 6.25 17.79
C LEU A 70 -13.27 7.65 17.16
N VAL A 71 -14.49 8.05 16.82
CA VAL A 71 -14.81 9.42 16.38
C VAL A 71 -15.96 9.96 17.19
N LYS A 72 -16.11 11.30 17.18
CA LYS A 72 -17.23 12.03 17.81
C LYS A 72 -17.87 12.94 16.78
N GLY A 73 -19.15 12.77 16.53
CA GLY A 73 -19.93 13.65 15.67
C GLY A 73 -20.58 14.79 16.45
N MET A 74 -20.49 16.00 15.91
CA MET A 74 -21.14 17.20 16.47
C MET A 74 -21.91 17.91 15.36
N TRP A 75 -23.13 18.34 15.66
CA TRP A 75 -23.92 19.15 14.75
C TRP A 75 -23.42 20.59 14.78
N LYS A 76 -23.08 21.12 13.59
CA LYS A 76 -22.70 22.53 13.41
C LYS A 76 -23.63 23.19 12.40
N GLU A 77 -23.98 24.43 12.63
CA GLU A 77 -24.74 25.23 11.68
C GLU A 77 -23.83 25.75 10.58
N LYS A 78 -24.20 25.54 9.34
CA LYS A 78 -23.51 26.09 8.16
C LYS A 78 -24.52 26.82 7.29
N GLY A 79 -24.71 28.12 7.55
CA GLY A 79 -25.77 28.92 6.98
C GLY A 79 -27.14 28.38 7.44
N LYS A 80 -28.07 28.10 6.51
CA LYS A 80 -29.40 27.56 6.80
C LYS A 80 -29.48 26.04 7.00
N LYS A 81 -28.32 25.33 6.95
CA LYS A 81 -28.27 23.85 7.04
C LYS A 81 -27.49 23.42 8.28
N LYS A 82 -27.95 22.33 8.94
CA LYS A 82 -27.19 21.64 9.98
C LYS A 82 -26.36 20.52 9.34
N VAL A 83 -25.07 20.49 9.66
CA VAL A 83 -24.12 19.50 9.14
C VAL A 83 -23.45 18.81 10.32
N LYS A 84 -23.39 17.47 10.28
CA LYS A 84 -22.68 16.69 11.29
C LYS A 84 -21.20 16.65 10.93
N VAL A 85 -20.37 17.24 11.77
CA VAL A 85 -18.90 17.27 11.66
C VAL A 85 -18.33 16.26 12.63
N TYR A 86 -17.40 15.46 12.17
CA TYR A 86 -16.75 14.41 12.94
C TYR A 86 -15.34 14.80 13.31
N GLU A 87 -14.91 14.42 14.51
CA GLU A 87 -13.56 14.59 15.05
C GLU A 87 -13.05 13.25 15.55
N ILE A 88 -11.75 12.99 15.38
CA ILE A 88 -11.11 11.79 15.91
C ILE A 88 -10.91 11.93 17.43
N THR A 89 -11.22 10.88 18.18
CA THR A 89 -10.99 10.85 19.64
C THR A 89 -9.55 10.43 19.96
N ARG A 90 -9.15 10.54 21.24
CA ARG A 90 -7.85 10.01 21.71
C ARG A 90 -7.74 8.50 21.43
N LYS A 91 -8.81 7.74 21.70
CA LYS A 91 -8.90 6.30 21.40
C LYS A 91 -8.79 6.04 19.90
N GLY A 92 -9.45 6.86 19.07
CA GLY A 92 -9.38 6.76 17.61
C GLY A 92 -7.96 6.96 17.08
N ARG A 93 -7.22 7.93 17.58
CA ARG A 93 -5.80 8.16 17.20
C ARG A 93 -4.91 6.97 17.59
N GLU A 94 -5.15 6.38 18.77
CA GLU A 94 -4.41 5.20 19.21
C GLU A 94 -4.70 3.99 18.32
N VAL A 95 -5.97 3.72 18.02
CA VAL A 95 -6.39 2.64 17.11
C VAL A 95 -5.82 2.87 15.71
N PHE A 96 -5.88 4.11 15.20
CA PHE A 96 -5.28 4.45 13.91
C PHE A 96 -3.80 4.08 13.86
N ARG A 97 -3.00 4.52 14.85
CA ARG A 97 -1.56 4.20 14.89
C ARG A 97 -1.29 2.70 14.89
N LYS A 98 -1.99 1.95 15.74
CA LYS A 98 -1.84 0.48 15.81
C LYS A 98 -2.27 -0.21 14.51
N ALA A 99 -3.34 0.28 13.87
CA ALA A 99 -3.83 -0.28 12.61
C ALA A 99 -2.84 -0.03 11.46
N VAL A 100 -2.29 1.19 11.36
CA VAL A 100 -1.24 1.51 10.37
C VAL A 100 -0.01 0.65 10.62
N GLU A 101 0.44 0.48 11.86
CA GLU A 101 1.59 -0.36 12.18
C GLU A 101 1.39 -1.80 11.75
N LYS A 102 0.24 -2.41 12.07
CA LYS A 102 -0.08 -3.77 11.66
C LYS A 102 -0.17 -3.90 10.14
N HIS A 103 -0.75 -2.89 9.47
CA HIS A 103 -0.83 -2.88 8.01
C HIS A 103 0.56 -2.82 7.37
N LEU A 104 1.45 -1.94 7.84
CA LEU A 104 2.81 -1.84 7.33
C LEU A 104 3.59 -3.16 7.52
N ASN A 105 3.39 -3.87 8.63
CA ASN A 105 3.99 -5.18 8.85
C ASN A 105 3.47 -6.23 7.84
N LEU A 106 2.18 -6.21 7.51
CA LEU A 106 1.59 -7.11 6.51
C LEU A 106 2.14 -6.80 5.10
N VAL A 107 2.22 -5.53 4.73
CA VAL A 107 2.83 -5.11 3.45
C VAL A 107 4.28 -5.58 3.36
N SER A 108 5.06 -5.41 4.43
CA SER A 108 6.45 -5.89 4.48
C SER A 108 6.54 -7.43 4.34
N ALA A 109 5.63 -8.18 4.96
CA ALA A 109 5.58 -9.63 4.81
C ALA A 109 5.29 -10.06 3.37
N THR A 110 4.32 -9.42 2.70
CA THR A 110 3.99 -9.69 1.30
C THR A 110 5.15 -9.33 0.37
N GLN A 111 5.83 -8.20 0.60
CA GLN A 111 7.03 -7.83 -0.14
C GLN A 111 8.13 -8.88 0.02
N ASN A 112 8.33 -9.41 1.24
CA ASN A 112 9.32 -10.46 1.48
C ASN A 112 9.02 -11.75 0.71
N MET A 113 7.74 -12.12 0.58
CA MET A 113 7.35 -13.28 -0.24
C MET A 113 7.73 -13.08 -1.71
N ILE A 114 7.43 -11.89 -2.26
CA ILE A 114 7.77 -11.55 -3.66
C ILE A 114 9.29 -11.53 -3.86
N LEU A 115 10.04 -10.91 -2.95
CA LEU A 115 11.51 -10.84 -3.03
C LEU A 115 12.13 -12.24 -3.01
N LYS A 116 11.62 -13.14 -2.16
CA LYS A 116 12.08 -14.52 -2.11
C LYS A 116 11.84 -15.28 -3.42
N GLU A 117 10.71 -15.03 -4.07
CA GLU A 117 10.43 -15.61 -5.39
C GLU A 117 11.39 -15.08 -6.45
N LEU A 118 11.71 -13.77 -6.45
CA LEU A 118 12.69 -13.18 -7.34
C LEU A 118 14.12 -13.74 -7.11
N GLU A 119 14.46 -14.05 -5.86
CA GLU A 119 15.72 -14.76 -5.53
C GLU A 119 15.74 -16.16 -6.16
N THR A 120 14.62 -16.89 -6.09
CA THR A 120 14.50 -18.23 -6.66
C THR A 120 14.62 -18.21 -8.19
N LEU A 121 14.14 -17.16 -8.85
CA LEU A 121 14.26 -16.95 -10.29
C LEU A 121 15.65 -16.44 -10.72
N GLY A 122 16.58 -16.19 -9.78
CA GLY A 122 17.92 -15.67 -10.05
C GLY A 122 17.95 -14.19 -10.47
N ILE A 123 16.84 -13.47 -10.28
CA ILE A 123 16.73 -12.03 -10.59
C ILE A 123 17.35 -11.17 -9.49
N MET A 124 17.42 -11.67 -8.25
CA MET A 124 18.03 -11.01 -7.09
C MET A 124 18.95 -11.97 -6.34
N LYS A 125 20.00 -11.44 -5.68
CA LYS A 125 20.87 -12.19 -4.77
C LYS A 125 20.50 -11.88 -3.31
N GLN A 126 20.75 -12.84 -2.41
CA GLN A 126 20.40 -12.73 -0.97
C GLN A 126 20.96 -11.51 -0.24
N ASN A 127 22.07 -10.93 -0.73
CA ASN A 127 22.78 -9.81 -0.10
C ASN A 127 22.59 -8.47 -0.82
N GLU A 128 21.69 -8.40 -1.81
CA GLU A 128 21.43 -7.15 -2.51
C GLU A 128 20.56 -6.21 -1.67
N PRO A 129 20.73 -4.87 -1.80
CA PRO A 129 19.94 -3.90 -1.06
C PRO A 129 18.45 -4.13 -1.29
N SER A 130 17.70 -4.28 -0.21
CA SER A 130 16.26 -4.53 -0.28
C SER A 130 15.49 -3.21 -0.09
N PRO A 131 14.37 -3.01 -0.79
CA PRO A 131 13.55 -1.78 -0.70
C PRO A 131 12.86 -1.55 0.67
N ARG A 132 13.30 -2.22 1.73
CA ARG A 132 12.68 -2.22 3.07
C ARG A 132 12.96 -0.97 3.91
N ILE A 133 14.02 -0.22 3.61
CA ILE A 133 14.60 0.77 4.54
C ILE A 133 13.72 2.00 4.72
N TYR A 134 12.99 2.43 3.69
CA TYR A 134 12.17 3.63 3.76
C TYR A 134 10.91 3.49 4.64
N MET A 135 10.45 2.27 4.93
CA MET A 135 9.22 2.04 5.70
C MET A 135 9.32 2.53 7.15
N GLN A 136 10.50 2.49 7.77
CA GLN A 136 10.69 3.01 9.13
C GLN A 136 10.60 4.54 9.17
N ALA A 137 11.17 5.23 8.18
CA ALA A 137 11.09 6.68 8.08
C ALA A 137 9.64 7.14 7.79
N VAL A 138 8.94 6.44 6.87
CA VAL A 138 7.52 6.68 6.61
C VAL A 138 6.68 6.47 7.86
N LYS A 139 6.93 5.40 8.62
CA LYS A 139 6.25 5.13 9.90
C LYS A 139 6.44 6.28 10.90
N LEU A 140 7.66 6.79 11.05
CA LEU A 140 7.95 7.93 11.92
C LEU A 140 7.20 9.19 11.47
N LEU A 141 7.24 9.51 10.18
CA LEU A 141 6.59 10.70 9.62
C LEU A 141 5.06 10.65 9.71
N LEU A 142 4.45 9.47 9.52
CA LEU A 142 2.99 9.30 9.56
C LEU A 142 2.43 9.20 10.97
N LEU A 143 3.16 8.57 11.91
CA LEU A 143 2.62 8.21 13.21
C LEU A 143 3.07 9.12 14.35
N ASN A 144 4.12 9.92 14.17
CA ASN A 144 4.63 10.83 15.20
C ASN A 144 4.24 12.29 14.92
N GLU A 145 2.98 12.63 15.23
CA GLU A 145 2.47 14.00 15.09
C GLU A 145 3.21 15.01 15.97
N LYS A 146 3.82 14.55 17.08
CA LYS A 146 4.56 15.37 18.05
C LYS A 146 6.06 15.44 17.79
N ALA A 147 6.56 14.80 16.73
CA ALA A 147 7.97 14.84 16.40
C ALA A 147 8.46 16.28 16.23
N GLY A 148 9.54 16.61 16.90
CA GLY A 148 10.23 17.89 16.77
C GLY A 148 10.75 18.11 15.34
N LYS A 149 11.16 19.36 15.05
CA LYS A 149 11.70 19.70 13.72
C LYS A 149 12.92 18.86 13.37
N ASP A 150 13.81 18.64 14.33
CA ASP A 150 15.05 17.89 14.13
C ASP A 150 14.79 16.41 13.88
N GLU A 151 13.84 15.80 14.62
CA GLU A 151 13.44 14.40 14.39
C GLU A 151 12.83 14.20 13.00
N LYS A 152 12.04 15.19 12.51
CA LYS A 152 11.48 15.16 11.15
C LYS A 152 12.56 15.28 10.09
N ILE A 153 13.54 16.16 10.29
CA ILE A 153 14.69 16.31 9.38
C ILE A 153 15.48 15.01 9.32
N GLU A 154 15.77 14.38 10.45
CA GLU A 154 16.48 13.12 10.52
C GLU A 154 15.71 11.99 9.82
N ALA A 155 14.39 11.91 10.00
CA ALA A 155 13.53 10.97 9.30
C ALA A 155 13.55 11.18 7.78
N LEU A 156 13.53 12.44 7.32
CA LEU A 156 13.61 12.76 5.89
C LEU A 156 14.97 12.42 5.29
N LYS A 157 16.08 12.60 6.03
CA LYS A 157 17.40 12.16 5.60
C LYS A 157 17.44 10.64 5.43
N LYS A 158 16.96 9.87 6.41
CA LYS A 158 16.86 8.40 6.31
C LYS A 158 15.98 7.94 5.16
N LEU A 159 14.87 8.65 4.91
CA LEU A 159 14.02 8.36 3.77
C LEU A 159 14.75 8.61 2.44
N LYS A 160 15.47 9.72 2.32
CA LYS A 160 16.29 10.04 1.15
C LYS A 160 17.35 8.97 0.90
N ASP A 161 18.09 8.58 1.94
CA ASP A 161 19.13 7.54 1.83
C ASP A 161 18.52 6.19 1.43
N GLY A 162 17.35 5.83 1.98
CA GLY A 162 16.59 4.66 1.56
C GLY A 162 16.14 4.72 0.10
N CYS A 163 15.78 5.89 -0.43
CA CYS A 163 15.45 6.04 -1.84
C CYS A 163 16.68 5.83 -2.76
N TYR A 164 17.85 6.27 -2.35
CA TYR A 164 19.08 5.99 -3.11
C TYR A 164 19.40 4.50 -3.12
N GLN A 165 19.31 3.82 -1.98
CA GLN A 165 19.50 2.38 -1.90
C GLN A 165 18.49 1.60 -2.74
N LEU A 166 17.23 2.04 -2.75
CA LEU A 166 16.20 1.46 -3.61
C LEU A 166 16.53 1.64 -5.09
N LYS A 167 17.02 2.83 -5.48
CA LYS A 167 17.43 3.07 -6.86
C LYS A 167 18.55 2.11 -7.26
N GLU A 168 19.59 2.00 -6.45
CA GLU A 168 20.71 1.08 -6.69
C GLU A 168 20.23 -0.39 -6.82
N ALA A 169 19.34 -0.83 -5.93
CA ALA A 169 18.73 -2.17 -6.01
C ALA A 169 17.93 -2.40 -7.28
N LEU A 170 17.21 -1.38 -7.75
CA LEU A 170 16.45 -1.46 -9.00
C LEU A 170 17.37 -1.50 -10.23
N ASP A 171 18.45 -0.74 -10.24
CA ASP A 171 19.43 -0.75 -11.33
C ASP A 171 20.07 -2.15 -11.46
N ILE A 172 20.50 -2.76 -10.36
CA ILE A 172 21.03 -4.13 -10.32
C ILE A 172 19.97 -5.16 -10.80
N MET A 173 18.71 -4.99 -10.37
CA MET A 173 17.63 -5.88 -10.78
C MET A 173 17.38 -5.82 -12.29
N ILE A 174 17.42 -4.62 -12.87
CA ILE A 174 17.28 -4.42 -14.32
C ILE A 174 18.38 -5.16 -15.08
N GLU A 175 19.63 -5.00 -14.68
CA GLU A 175 20.77 -5.71 -15.30
C GLU A 175 20.61 -7.24 -15.23
N ASN A 176 20.18 -7.78 -14.08
CA ASN A 176 19.94 -9.20 -13.92
C ASN A 176 18.79 -9.72 -14.81
N ILE A 177 17.72 -8.93 -14.96
CA ILE A 177 16.59 -9.23 -15.84
C ILE A 177 17.03 -9.25 -17.32
N GLU A 178 17.78 -8.23 -17.76
CA GLU A 178 18.33 -8.14 -19.13
C GLU A 178 19.17 -9.36 -19.46
N LYS A 179 20.11 -9.71 -18.55
CA LYS A 179 20.93 -10.90 -18.70
C LYS A 179 20.10 -12.19 -18.81
N ARG A 180 19.03 -12.31 -18.01
CA ARG A 180 18.15 -13.48 -18.05
C ARG A 180 17.36 -13.55 -19.36
N ILE A 181 16.95 -12.41 -19.91
CA ILE A 181 16.31 -12.35 -21.23
C ILE A 181 17.26 -12.86 -22.30
N ASP A 182 18.51 -12.39 -22.31
CA ASP A 182 19.53 -12.81 -23.28
C ASP A 182 19.82 -14.31 -23.20
N ASP A 183 19.93 -14.88 -21.99
CA ASP A 183 20.12 -16.31 -21.76
C ASP A 183 18.97 -17.13 -22.35
N LEU A 184 17.72 -16.70 -22.13
CA LEU A 184 16.53 -17.39 -22.65
C LEU A 184 16.44 -17.30 -24.18
N GLN A 185 16.75 -16.14 -24.76
CA GLN A 185 16.75 -15.94 -26.22
C GLN A 185 17.85 -16.79 -26.90
N SER A 186 19.01 -16.88 -26.29
CA SER A 186 20.12 -17.70 -26.79
C SER A 186 19.80 -19.21 -26.74
N SER A 187 19.13 -19.64 -25.69
CA SER A 187 18.68 -21.04 -25.54
C SER A 187 17.63 -21.41 -26.58
N HIS A 188 16.73 -20.49 -26.96
CA HIS A 188 15.71 -20.72 -27.98
C HIS A 188 16.32 -20.88 -29.39
N LYS A 189 17.31 -20.06 -29.75
CA LYS A 189 18.03 -20.15 -31.03
C LYS A 189 18.77 -21.50 -31.20
N ASN A 190 19.32 -22.01 -30.11
CA ASN A 190 20.03 -23.31 -30.14
C ASN A 190 19.08 -24.50 -30.30
N THR A 191 17.87 -24.45 -29.78
CA THR A 191 16.84 -25.47 -29.97
C THR A 191 16.31 -25.49 -31.41
N ASP A 192 16.07 -24.32 -32.01
CA ASP A 192 15.60 -24.22 -33.39
C ASP A 192 16.65 -24.68 -34.42
N ASN A 193 17.92 -24.35 -34.21
CA ASN A 193 19.02 -24.82 -35.05
C ASN A 193 19.24 -26.36 -34.98
N ASN A 194 19.06 -26.94 -33.78
CA ASN A 194 19.16 -28.41 -33.64
C ASN A 194 17.98 -29.12 -34.28
N ALA A 195 16.76 -28.57 -34.23
CA ALA A 195 15.59 -29.12 -34.89
C ALA A 195 15.73 -29.10 -36.44
N GLN A 196 16.30 -28.04 -37.01
CA GLN A 196 16.57 -27.94 -38.44
C GLN A 196 17.67 -28.89 -38.91
N HIS A 197 18.70 -29.14 -38.11
CA HIS A 197 19.77 -30.09 -38.43
C HIS A 197 19.31 -31.55 -38.38
N VAL A 198 18.35 -31.90 -37.53
CA VAL A 198 17.79 -33.25 -37.45
C VAL A 198 16.87 -33.53 -38.67
N ILE A 199 16.16 -32.53 -39.18
CA ILE A 199 15.29 -32.69 -40.37
C ILE A 199 16.14 -32.79 -41.66
N ALA A 200 17.23 -32.03 -41.75
CA ALA A 200 18.13 -32.05 -42.91
C ALA A 200 18.96 -33.34 -43.07
N ASN A 201 19.09 -34.16 -42.03
CA ASN A 201 19.83 -35.45 -42.08
C ASN A 201 18.89 -36.66 -42.25
N CYS A 202 17.58 -36.46 -42.45
CA CYS A 202 16.60 -37.49 -42.70
C CYS A 202 16.13 -37.56 -44.17
N GLU A 203 16.68 -36.75 -45.07
CA GLU A 203 16.52 -36.84 -46.53
C GLU A 203 17.77 -37.50 -47.17
#